data_656b53ec52cf0d5780733c9c67ed653b
#
_entry.id   656b53ec52cf0d5780733c9c67ed653b
#
_cell.length_a   1.000
_cell.length_b   1.000
_cell.length_c   1.000
_cell.angle_alpha   90.00
_cell.angle_beta   90.00
_cell.angle_gamma   90.00
#
_symmetry.space_group_name_H-M   'P 1'
#
loop_
_entity.id
_entity.type
_entity.pdbx_description
1 polymer ?
#
loop_
_entity_poly.entity_id
_entity_poly.type
_entity_poly.pdbx_seq_one_letter_code
_entity_poly.pdbx_strand_id
1 'polypeptide(L)'
;MERKLKTTPLAKMTPELTRQFKENGFSDKYIAQQLNVPEAEYRQFRKQQGVANVYKRVDTCGAEFEANTPYLYSTYEQECEAEPTKKRKIMILGGGPNRIGQGIEFDYCCCHAAFALREIGVESIMVNCNPETVSTDYDTSDRLYFEPLTFEEVMDIVDIEKPDGVIVQFGGQTPLKLSKALHAAGVPIVGTSPDSIDRAEDRKRFNQLVAKLKLKQPFSGTARTY
;
A
#
# COMPACT_ATOMS: atom_id res chain seq x y z
N MET A 1 17.10 -13.33 -15.92
CA MET A 1 16.92 -13.12 -14.45
C MET A 1 16.11 -14.26 -13.83
N GLU A 2 14.94 -14.63 -14.33
CA GLU A 2 14.08 -15.66 -13.71
C GLU A 2 14.76 -17.03 -13.54
N ARG A 3 15.50 -17.52 -14.55
CA ARG A 3 16.29 -18.77 -14.41
C ARG A 3 17.29 -18.69 -13.26
N LYS A 4 17.97 -17.54 -13.11
CA LYS A 4 18.93 -17.29 -12.04
C LYS A 4 18.26 -17.30 -10.67
N LEU A 5 17.06 -16.72 -10.56
CA LEU A 5 16.27 -16.75 -9.33
C LEU A 5 15.91 -18.20 -8.93
N LYS A 6 15.39 -18.98 -9.85
CA LYS A 6 15.00 -20.38 -9.60
C LYS A 6 16.16 -21.32 -9.19
N THR A 7 17.38 -20.93 -9.53
CA THR A 7 18.58 -21.77 -9.24
C THR A 7 19.42 -21.25 -8.07
N THR A 8 19.08 -20.10 -7.49
CA THR A 8 19.83 -19.48 -6.40
C THR A 8 19.05 -19.57 -5.08
N PRO A 9 19.46 -20.42 -4.13
CA PRO A 9 18.84 -20.48 -2.81
C PRO A 9 19.02 -19.16 -2.06
N LEU A 10 18.10 -18.84 -1.13
CA LEU A 10 18.13 -17.62 -0.31
C LEU A 10 19.50 -17.40 0.36
N ALA A 11 20.10 -18.45 0.93
CA ALA A 11 21.38 -18.40 1.60
C ALA A 11 22.60 -18.03 0.69
N LYS A 12 22.42 -18.11 -0.63
CA LYS A 12 23.45 -17.72 -1.63
C LYS A 12 23.11 -16.39 -2.33
N MET A 13 22.05 -15.72 -1.93
CA MET A 13 21.69 -14.41 -2.48
C MET A 13 22.59 -13.32 -1.89
N THR A 14 23.37 -12.67 -2.75
CA THR A 14 24.20 -11.52 -2.36
C THR A 14 23.38 -10.22 -2.43
N PRO A 15 23.80 -9.15 -1.75
CA PRO A 15 23.15 -7.83 -1.87
C PRO A 15 23.05 -7.34 -3.31
N GLU A 16 24.09 -7.53 -4.11
CA GLU A 16 24.13 -7.11 -5.53
C GLU A 16 23.09 -7.89 -6.35
N LEU A 17 22.98 -9.20 -6.11
CA LEU A 17 22.00 -10.02 -6.81
C LEU A 17 20.57 -9.68 -6.39
N THR A 18 20.35 -9.45 -5.10
CA THR A 18 19.07 -8.98 -4.56
C THR A 18 18.67 -7.65 -5.21
N ARG A 19 19.60 -6.68 -5.25
CA ARG A 19 19.39 -5.39 -5.91
C ARG A 19 19.06 -5.56 -7.39
N GLN A 20 19.80 -6.39 -8.13
CA GLN A 20 19.51 -6.67 -9.54
C GLN A 20 18.09 -7.20 -9.76
N PHE A 21 17.58 -8.08 -8.90
CA PHE A 21 16.19 -8.54 -9.01
C PHE A 21 15.21 -7.39 -8.81
N LYS A 22 15.44 -6.55 -7.82
CA LYS A 22 14.57 -5.41 -7.53
C LYS A 22 14.59 -4.36 -8.65
N GLU A 23 15.74 -4.01 -9.17
CA GLU A 23 15.92 -3.11 -10.33
C GLU A 23 15.24 -3.65 -11.60
N ASN A 24 15.12 -4.96 -11.74
CA ASN A 24 14.39 -5.60 -12.84
C ASN A 24 12.89 -5.83 -12.55
N GLY A 25 12.33 -5.24 -11.49
CA GLY A 25 10.91 -5.24 -11.19
C GLY A 25 10.39 -6.53 -10.54
N PHE A 26 11.25 -7.38 -9.99
CA PHE A 26 10.81 -8.57 -9.25
C PHE A 26 10.30 -8.17 -7.86
N SER A 27 9.02 -8.39 -7.59
CA SER A 27 8.43 -8.11 -6.27
C SER A 27 8.95 -9.08 -5.19
N ASP A 28 8.95 -8.62 -3.94
CA ASP A 28 9.30 -9.45 -2.78
C ASP A 28 8.42 -10.69 -2.73
N LYS A 29 7.14 -10.54 -3.01
CA LYS A 29 6.17 -11.64 -3.10
C LYS A 29 6.56 -12.68 -4.15
N TYR A 30 6.91 -12.25 -5.36
CA TYR A 30 7.30 -13.16 -6.43
C TYR A 30 8.59 -13.90 -6.10
N ILE A 31 9.60 -13.18 -5.60
CA ILE A 31 10.88 -13.76 -5.20
C ILE A 31 10.67 -14.78 -4.08
N ALA A 32 9.93 -14.43 -3.05
CA ALA A 32 9.61 -15.30 -1.93
C ALA A 32 8.92 -16.60 -2.38
N GLN A 33 7.96 -16.50 -3.31
CA GLN A 33 7.29 -17.66 -3.90
C GLN A 33 8.28 -18.59 -4.64
N GLN A 34 9.20 -18.03 -5.44
CA GLN A 34 10.20 -18.84 -6.15
C GLN A 34 11.19 -19.53 -5.20
N LEU A 35 11.47 -18.90 -4.06
CA LEU A 35 12.37 -19.43 -3.03
C LEU A 35 11.65 -20.31 -1.99
N ASN A 36 10.33 -20.42 -2.08
CA ASN A 36 9.48 -21.14 -1.14
C ASN A 36 9.66 -20.67 0.32
N VAL A 37 9.70 -19.36 0.51
CA VAL A 37 9.76 -18.70 1.82
C VAL A 37 8.60 -17.70 1.98
N PRO A 38 8.19 -17.34 3.21
CA PRO A 38 7.22 -16.26 3.42
C PRO A 38 7.73 -14.91 2.90
N GLU A 39 6.84 -14.10 2.32
CA GLU A 39 7.16 -12.75 1.83
C GLU A 39 7.80 -11.89 2.92
N ALA A 40 7.29 -11.94 4.15
CA ALA A 40 7.83 -11.18 5.29
C ALA A 40 9.28 -11.58 5.62
N GLU A 41 9.62 -12.87 5.49
CA GLU A 41 10.98 -13.38 5.70
C GLU A 41 11.94 -12.85 4.63
N TYR A 42 11.52 -12.91 3.36
CA TYR A 42 12.33 -12.37 2.26
C TYR A 42 12.52 -10.85 2.40
N ARG A 43 11.46 -10.10 2.74
CA ARG A 43 11.54 -8.67 3.01
C ARG A 43 12.56 -8.36 4.11
N GLN A 44 12.52 -9.09 5.22
CA GLN A 44 13.48 -8.92 6.32
C GLN A 44 14.91 -9.20 5.86
N PHE A 45 15.12 -10.29 5.12
CA PHE A 45 16.42 -10.63 4.54
C PHE A 45 16.95 -9.53 3.62
N ARG A 46 16.13 -9.02 2.69
CA ARG A 46 16.48 -7.91 1.80
C ARG A 46 16.92 -6.66 2.57
N LYS A 47 16.15 -6.29 3.59
CA LYS A 47 16.45 -5.13 4.45
C LYS A 47 17.75 -5.32 5.25
N GLN A 48 18.03 -6.52 5.75
CA GLN A 48 19.29 -6.83 6.44
C GLN A 48 20.51 -6.72 5.51
N GLN A 49 20.33 -6.97 4.21
CA GLN A 49 21.36 -6.75 3.21
C GLN A 49 21.55 -5.27 2.81
N GLY A 50 20.78 -4.35 3.36
CA GLY A 50 20.80 -2.94 2.98
C GLY A 50 20.22 -2.66 1.59
N VAL A 51 19.44 -3.59 1.04
CA VAL A 51 18.73 -3.40 -0.23
C VAL A 51 17.34 -2.84 0.05
N ALA A 52 17.21 -1.53 -0.03
CA ALA A 52 15.97 -0.79 0.09
C ALA A 52 15.77 0.09 -1.15
N ASN A 53 14.51 0.38 -1.46
CA ASN A 53 14.17 1.39 -2.44
C ASN A 53 14.38 2.79 -1.87
N VAL A 54 14.51 3.74 -2.76
CA VAL A 54 14.48 5.18 -2.50
C VAL A 54 13.31 5.79 -3.25
N TYR A 55 12.94 7.01 -2.93
CA TYR A 55 11.87 7.72 -3.62
C TYR A 55 12.43 8.92 -4.34
N LYS A 56 12.02 9.08 -5.59
CA LYS A 56 12.33 10.22 -6.44
C LYS A 56 11.08 11.08 -6.64
N ARG A 57 11.27 12.37 -6.77
CA ARG A 57 10.21 13.31 -7.11
C ARG A 57 9.97 13.29 -8.61
N VAL A 58 8.70 13.28 -9.01
CA VAL A 58 8.35 13.37 -10.44
C VAL A 58 8.74 14.78 -10.95
N ASP A 59 9.60 14.82 -11.94
CA ASP A 59 9.95 16.06 -12.62
C ASP A 59 8.85 16.46 -13.61
N THR A 60 8.06 17.47 -13.24
CA THR A 60 6.97 18.01 -14.06
C THR A 60 7.42 19.22 -14.90
N CYS A 61 8.69 19.61 -14.81
CA CYS A 61 9.23 20.82 -15.45
C CYS A 61 10.26 20.54 -16.54
N GLY A 62 10.49 19.27 -16.88
CA GLY A 62 11.46 18.88 -17.92
C GLY A 62 12.89 19.31 -17.62
N ALA A 63 13.27 19.34 -16.36
CA ALA A 63 14.55 19.81 -15.83
C ALA A 63 14.90 21.30 -16.12
N GLU A 64 13.92 22.08 -16.57
CA GLU A 64 14.11 23.53 -16.76
C GLU A 64 14.05 24.29 -15.43
N PHE A 65 13.25 23.80 -14.47
CA PHE A 65 13.08 24.35 -13.13
C PHE A 65 13.00 23.22 -12.11
N GLU A 66 13.25 23.53 -10.84
CA GLU A 66 13.01 22.57 -9.76
C GLU A 66 11.51 22.25 -9.64
N ALA A 67 11.17 20.95 -9.73
CA ALA A 67 9.81 20.48 -9.59
C ALA A 67 9.41 20.41 -8.12
N ASN A 68 8.48 21.26 -7.70
CA ASN A 68 7.94 21.29 -6.33
C ASN A 68 6.62 20.53 -6.21
N THR A 69 6.46 19.44 -6.98
CA THR A 69 5.27 18.60 -6.91
C THR A 69 5.33 17.64 -5.73
N PRO A 70 4.19 17.30 -5.10
CA PRO A 70 4.15 16.31 -4.02
C PRO A 70 4.32 14.87 -4.49
N TYR A 71 4.62 14.64 -5.77
CA TYR A 71 4.60 13.35 -6.46
C TYR A 71 5.90 12.58 -6.28
N LEU A 72 5.79 11.41 -5.68
CA LEU A 72 6.92 10.51 -5.39
C LEU A 72 6.69 9.14 -6.04
N TYR A 73 7.77 8.52 -6.49
CA TYR A 73 7.77 7.14 -6.99
C TYR A 73 9.03 6.41 -6.50
N SER A 74 8.94 5.10 -6.34
CA SER A 74 10.06 4.29 -5.88
C SER A 74 11.03 3.89 -6.99
N THR A 75 12.29 3.81 -6.64
CA THR A 75 13.36 3.28 -7.49
C THR A 75 14.46 2.66 -6.63
N TYR A 76 15.39 1.93 -7.25
CA TYR A 76 16.55 1.33 -6.58
C TYR A 76 17.84 2.09 -6.91
N GLU A 77 17.79 3.41 -6.80
CA GLU A 77 18.93 4.31 -6.95
C GLU A 77 19.63 4.58 -5.61
N GLN A 78 20.50 5.59 -5.57
CA GLN A 78 21.30 5.89 -4.37
C GLN A 78 20.69 6.99 -3.52
N GLU A 79 20.02 7.96 -4.15
CA GLU A 79 19.57 9.19 -3.53
C GLU A 79 18.05 9.19 -3.32
N CYS A 80 17.60 9.55 -2.11
CA CYS A 80 16.19 9.61 -1.75
C CYS A 80 15.73 11.06 -1.62
N GLU A 81 14.69 11.43 -2.36
CA GLU A 81 14.08 12.78 -2.37
C GLU A 81 12.77 12.84 -1.58
N ALA A 82 12.44 11.80 -0.82
CA ALA A 82 11.20 11.79 -0.05
C ALA A 82 11.14 12.86 1.04
N GLU A 83 12.26 13.12 1.73
CA GLU A 83 12.38 14.15 2.79
C GLU A 83 11.18 14.16 3.75
N PRO A 84 10.94 13.07 4.51
CA PRO A 84 9.76 12.96 5.35
C PRO A 84 9.77 14.00 6.47
N THR A 85 8.64 14.64 6.69
CA THR A 85 8.49 15.64 7.76
C THR A 85 8.38 14.97 9.13
N LYS A 86 8.51 15.77 10.20
CA LYS A 86 8.24 15.34 11.59
C LYS A 86 6.83 15.70 12.06
N LYS A 87 5.98 16.20 11.16
CA LYS A 87 4.59 16.52 11.47
C LYS A 87 3.80 15.24 11.77
N ARG A 88 2.71 15.41 12.50
CA ARG A 88 1.70 14.35 12.59
C ARG A 88 1.12 14.09 11.21
N LYS A 89 1.03 12.83 10.81
CA LYS A 89 0.63 12.46 9.45
C LYS A 89 -0.20 11.19 9.39
N ILE A 90 -1.15 11.18 8.46
CA ILE A 90 -2.01 10.03 8.19
C ILE A 90 -1.86 9.63 6.72
N MET A 91 -1.66 8.33 6.50
CA MET A 91 -1.63 7.75 5.17
C MET A 91 -3.02 7.29 4.75
N ILE A 92 -3.39 7.58 3.50
CA ILE A 92 -4.66 7.18 2.88
C ILE A 92 -4.32 6.26 1.70
N LEU A 93 -4.84 5.04 1.71
CA LEU A 93 -4.69 4.13 0.58
C LEU A 93 -5.83 4.32 -0.39
N GLY A 94 -5.51 4.70 -1.63
CA GLY A 94 -6.46 4.94 -2.71
C GLY A 94 -7.03 3.67 -3.33
N GLY A 95 -7.80 3.82 -4.41
CA GLY A 95 -8.52 2.72 -5.07
C GLY A 95 -7.67 1.81 -5.94
N GLY A 96 -6.48 2.25 -6.32
CA GLY A 96 -5.66 1.56 -7.32
C GLY A 96 -6.21 1.70 -8.74
N PRO A 97 -5.97 0.73 -9.63
CA PRO A 97 -6.45 0.78 -11.01
C PRO A 97 -7.98 0.80 -11.08
N ASN A 98 -8.51 1.56 -12.03
CA ASN A 98 -9.95 1.58 -12.31
C ASN A 98 -10.45 0.18 -12.70
N ARG A 99 -11.64 -0.17 -12.23
CA ARG A 99 -12.31 -1.44 -12.53
C ARG A 99 -13.72 -1.19 -13.02
N ILE A 100 -14.18 -2.02 -13.96
CA ILE A 100 -15.57 -1.99 -14.41
C ILE A 100 -16.49 -2.25 -13.19
N GLY A 101 -17.49 -1.38 -13.00
CA GLY A 101 -18.41 -1.44 -11.88
C GLY A 101 -17.93 -0.79 -10.58
N GLN A 102 -16.73 -0.23 -10.55
CA GLN A 102 -16.24 0.60 -9.44
C GLN A 102 -16.53 2.07 -9.78
N GLY A 103 -17.26 2.75 -8.91
CA GLY A 103 -17.57 4.15 -9.08
C GLY A 103 -16.53 5.10 -8.50
N ILE A 104 -16.70 6.38 -8.78
CA ILE A 104 -15.83 7.47 -8.32
C ILE A 104 -15.91 7.71 -6.81
N GLU A 105 -16.92 7.17 -6.13
CA GLU A 105 -17.16 7.36 -4.69
C GLU A 105 -15.96 6.96 -3.81
N PHE A 106 -15.19 5.97 -4.23
CA PHE A 106 -13.98 5.58 -3.49
C PHE A 106 -12.88 6.62 -3.56
N ASP A 107 -12.67 7.22 -4.74
CA ASP A 107 -11.72 8.30 -4.91
C ASP A 107 -12.18 9.58 -4.19
N TYR A 108 -13.46 9.91 -4.29
CA TYR A 108 -14.09 11.00 -3.58
C TYR A 108 -13.91 10.91 -2.05
N CYS A 109 -14.09 9.73 -1.47
CA CYS A 109 -13.84 9.50 -0.04
C CYS A 109 -12.38 9.74 0.34
N CYS A 110 -11.43 9.33 -0.50
CA CYS A 110 -10.00 9.58 -0.29
C CYS A 110 -9.68 11.09 -0.32
N CYS A 111 -10.23 11.84 -1.28
CA CYS A 111 -10.06 13.29 -1.36
C CYS A 111 -10.61 13.99 -0.11
N HIS A 112 -11.83 13.65 0.31
CA HIS A 112 -12.43 14.24 1.50
C HIS A 112 -11.67 13.93 2.79
N ALA A 113 -11.07 12.73 2.87
CA ALA A 113 -10.19 12.41 4.00
C ALA A 113 -8.94 13.31 4.01
N ALA A 114 -8.32 13.54 2.86
CA ALA A 114 -7.17 14.44 2.75
C ALA A 114 -7.54 15.88 3.13
N PHE A 115 -8.67 16.39 2.67
CA PHE A 115 -9.16 17.73 3.02
C PHE A 115 -9.46 17.86 4.51
N ALA A 116 -10.13 16.89 5.12
CA ALA A 116 -10.42 16.89 6.55
C ALA A 116 -9.12 16.85 7.39
N LEU A 117 -8.11 16.11 6.97
CA LEU A 117 -6.81 16.11 7.64
C LEU A 117 -6.12 17.48 7.56
N ARG A 118 -6.19 18.13 6.40
CA ARG A 118 -5.67 19.50 6.20
C ARG A 118 -6.35 20.51 7.12
N GLU A 119 -7.68 20.44 7.26
CA GLU A 119 -8.46 21.32 8.16
C GLU A 119 -8.04 21.21 9.62
N ILE A 120 -7.62 20.04 10.08
CA ILE A 120 -7.15 19.82 11.46
C ILE A 120 -5.63 19.90 11.62
N GLY A 121 -4.90 20.33 10.57
CA GLY A 121 -3.45 20.52 10.59
C GLY A 121 -2.63 19.23 10.63
N VAL A 122 -3.18 18.12 10.14
CA VAL A 122 -2.51 16.83 10.01
C VAL A 122 -2.08 16.63 8.55
N GLU A 123 -0.82 16.28 8.33
CA GLU A 123 -0.27 16.03 6.99
C GLU A 123 -0.88 14.76 6.39
N SER A 124 -1.36 14.87 5.16
CA SER A 124 -1.95 13.77 4.41
C SER A 124 -0.93 13.14 3.46
N ILE A 125 -0.82 11.79 3.50
CA ILE A 125 -0.03 11.01 2.56
C ILE A 125 -1.01 10.18 1.75
N MET A 126 -1.10 10.44 0.45
CA MET A 126 -1.89 9.63 -0.48
C MET A 126 -1.00 8.57 -1.13
N VAL A 127 -1.49 7.33 -1.20
CA VAL A 127 -0.85 6.26 -1.96
C VAL A 127 -1.84 5.75 -2.99
N ASN A 128 -1.54 5.93 -4.27
CA ASN A 128 -2.37 5.45 -5.37
C ASN A 128 -1.52 5.27 -6.64
N CYS A 129 -1.89 4.33 -7.49
CA CYS A 129 -1.20 4.06 -8.77
C CYS A 129 -1.98 4.55 -10.01
N ASN A 130 -3.14 5.15 -9.83
CA ASN A 130 -3.95 5.68 -10.93
C ASN A 130 -3.70 7.18 -11.08
N PRO A 131 -3.01 7.64 -12.16
CA PRO A 131 -2.76 9.06 -12.37
C PRO A 131 -3.97 9.85 -12.90
N GLU A 132 -5.03 9.15 -13.32
CA GLU A 132 -6.23 9.71 -13.93
C GLU A 132 -7.38 9.87 -12.94
N THR A 133 -7.10 10.28 -11.71
CA THR A 133 -8.12 10.43 -10.67
C THR A 133 -7.81 11.59 -9.74
N VAL A 134 -8.84 12.18 -9.13
CA VAL A 134 -8.73 13.43 -8.34
C VAL A 134 -7.87 13.25 -7.07
N SER A 135 -7.85 12.07 -6.46
CA SER A 135 -6.98 11.82 -5.29
C SER A 135 -5.50 11.93 -5.62
N THR A 136 -5.12 11.86 -6.90
CA THR A 136 -3.75 12.01 -7.37
C THR A 136 -3.45 13.38 -7.98
N ASP A 137 -4.36 14.34 -7.88
CA ASP A 137 -4.08 15.72 -8.24
C ASP A 137 -3.10 16.38 -7.27
N TYR A 138 -2.28 17.31 -7.77
CA TYR A 138 -1.16 17.91 -7.05
C TYR A 138 -1.58 18.71 -5.80
N ASP A 139 -2.82 19.11 -5.69
CA ASP A 139 -3.37 19.94 -4.61
C ASP A 139 -4.30 19.17 -3.65
N THR A 140 -4.52 17.87 -3.88
CA THR A 140 -5.40 17.05 -3.04
C THR A 140 -4.76 16.66 -1.72
N SER A 141 -3.55 16.13 -1.74
CA SER A 141 -2.81 15.72 -0.54
C SER A 141 -1.47 16.44 -0.41
N ASP A 142 -0.89 16.45 0.79
CA ASP A 142 0.40 17.09 1.02
C ASP A 142 1.55 16.28 0.40
N ARG A 143 1.39 14.96 0.33
CA ARG A 143 2.36 14.02 -0.24
C ARG A 143 1.62 12.95 -1.02
N LEU A 144 2.12 12.61 -2.20
CA LEU A 144 1.54 11.58 -3.05
C LEU A 144 2.62 10.58 -3.48
N TYR A 145 2.38 9.32 -3.19
CA TYR A 145 3.18 8.20 -3.67
C TYR A 145 2.45 7.48 -4.80
N PHE A 146 3.02 7.55 -6.00
CA PHE A 146 2.56 6.78 -7.15
C PHE A 146 3.12 5.36 -7.06
N GLU A 147 2.44 4.53 -6.27
CA GLU A 147 2.87 3.16 -6.01
C GLU A 147 1.70 2.18 -6.14
N PRO A 148 1.99 0.94 -6.54
CA PRO A 148 1.02 -0.13 -6.45
C PRO A 148 0.53 -0.33 -5.02
N LEU A 149 -0.76 -0.63 -4.87
CA LEU A 149 -1.34 -0.94 -3.55
C LEU A 149 -1.09 -2.41 -3.20
N THR A 150 0.16 -2.76 -3.00
CA THR A 150 0.59 -4.07 -2.50
C THR A 150 1.23 -3.95 -1.13
N PHE A 151 1.44 -5.09 -0.46
CA PHE A 151 2.01 -5.10 0.88
C PHE A 151 3.44 -4.52 0.89
N GLU A 152 4.24 -4.87 -0.10
CA GLU A 152 5.64 -4.43 -0.22
C GLU A 152 5.75 -2.91 -0.30
N GLU A 153 5.11 -2.30 -1.29
CA GLU A 153 5.20 -0.87 -1.56
C GLU A 153 4.60 -0.04 -0.43
N VAL A 154 3.44 -0.45 0.11
CA VAL A 154 2.84 0.25 1.25
C VAL A 154 3.74 0.18 2.48
N MET A 155 4.35 -0.97 2.76
CA MET A 155 5.28 -1.12 3.89
C MET A 155 6.58 -0.33 3.69
N ASP A 156 7.05 -0.17 2.45
CA ASP A 156 8.24 0.64 2.16
C ASP A 156 7.97 2.13 2.40
N ILE A 157 6.75 2.61 2.07
CA ILE A 157 6.33 3.98 2.40
C ILE A 157 6.14 4.14 3.92
N VAL A 158 5.54 3.17 4.61
CA VAL A 158 5.40 3.18 6.08
C VAL A 158 6.75 3.27 6.77
N ASP A 159 7.75 2.53 6.26
CA ASP A 159 9.10 2.52 6.84
C ASP A 159 9.80 3.88 6.76
N ILE A 160 9.58 4.65 5.69
CA ILE A 160 10.21 5.96 5.52
C ILE A 160 9.38 7.09 6.14
N GLU A 161 8.07 7.07 5.93
CA GLU A 161 7.18 8.15 6.41
C GLU A 161 6.81 8.04 7.88
N LYS A 162 6.72 6.81 8.41
CA LYS A 162 6.30 6.52 9.79
C LYS A 162 4.99 7.22 10.17
N PRO A 163 3.90 6.99 9.42
CA PRO A 163 2.63 7.66 9.67
C PRO A 163 2.04 7.27 11.03
N ASP A 164 1.34 8.20 11.68
CA ASP A 164 0.62 7.97 12.93
C ASP A 164 -0.60 7.05 12.74
N GLY A 165 -1.07 6.90 11.50
CA GLY A 165 -2.16 6.02 11.15
C GLY A 165 -2.31 5.80 9.65
N VAL A 166 -2.95 4.69 9.28
CA VAL A 166 -3.25 4.33 7.89
C VAL A 166 -4.74 4.07 7.74
N ILE A 167 -5.38 4.77 6.81
CA ILE A 167 -6.78 4.59 6.40
C ILE A 167 -6.83 3.62 5.23
N VAL A 168 -7.51 2.48 5.40
CA VAL A 168 -7.60 1.40 4.40
C VAL A 168 -9.00 1.23 3.81
N GLN A 169 -10.03 1.89 4.34
CA GLN A 169 -11.43 1.62 3.98
C GLN A 169 -11.97 2.49 2.85
N PHE A 170 -11.32 3.59 2.50
CA PHE A 170 -11.86 4.54 1.52
C PHE A 170 -11.57 4.16 0.07
N GLY A 171 -10.48 3.49 -0.20
CA GLY A 171 -10.09 3.07 -1.56
C GLY A 171 -10.79 1.81 -2.09
N GLY A 172 -11.83 1.31 -1.42
CA GLY A 172 -12.56 0.10 -1.82
C GLY A 172 -11.80 -1.19 -1.51
N GLN A 173 -12.06 -2.23 -2.30
CA GLN A 173 -11.60 -3.60 -2.02
C GLN A 173 -10.08 -3.79 -2.07
N THR A 174 -9.36 -2.97 -2.84
CA THR A 174 -7.91 -3.12 -2.99
C THR A 174 -7.17 -2.88 -1.67
N PRO A 175 -7.32 -1.71 -1.02
CA PRO A 175 -6.66 -1.46 0.26
C PRO A 175 -7.27 -2.24 1.42
N LEU A 176 -8.58 -2.55 1.40
CA LEU A 176 -9.21 -3.38 2.44
C LEU A 176 -8.53 -4.74 2.59
N LYS A 177 -8.13 -5.37 1.50
CA LYS A 177 -7.42 -6.66 1.51
C LYS A 177 -6.06 -6.61 2.20
N LEU A 178 -5.44 -5.44 2.28
CA LEU A 178 -4.15 -5.24 2.95
C LEU A 178 -4.29 -5.09 4.46
N SER A 179 -5.48 -4.78 4.98
CA SER A 179 -5.70 -4.41 6.39
C SER A 179 -5.14 -5.40 7.39
N LYS A 180 -5.37 -6.70 7.17
CA LYS A 180 -4.86 -7.77 8.06
C LYS A 180 -3.34 -7.88 8.04
N ALA A 181 -2.74 -7.86 6.85
CA ALA A 181 -1.29 -7.98 6.69
C ALA A 181 -0.56 -6.77 7.27
N LEU A 182 -1.06 -5.56 7.02
CA LEU A 182 -0.52 -4.32 7.57
C LEU A 182 -0.63 -4.30 9.10
N HIS A 183 -1.79 -4.67 9.65
CA HIS A 183 -1.99 -4.76 11.09
C HIS A 183 -1.06 -5.79 11.75
N ALA A 184 -0.90 -6.96 11.15
CA ALA A 184 0.03 -7.98 11.62
C ALA A 184 1.50 -7.53 11.59
N ALA A 185 1.85 -6.62 10.67
CA ALA A 185 3.15 -5.97 10.59
C ALA A 185 3.32 -4.79 11.57
N GLY A 186 2.32 -4.50 12.41
CA GLY A 186 2.36 -3.42 13.41
C GLY A 186 1.96 -2.05 12.90
N VAL A 187 1.42 -1.95 11.68
CA VAL A 187 0.95 -0.67 11.12
C VAL A 187 -0.32 -0.22 11.84
N PRO A 188 -0.39 1.04 12.32
CA PRO A 188 -1.56 1.56 13.01
C PRO A 188 -2.71 1.82 12.03
N ILE A 189 -3.67 0.89 11.93
CA ILE A 189 -4.87 1.07 11.12
C ILE A 189 -5.86 1.93 11.89
N VAL A 190 -6.30 3.05 11.30
CA VAL A 190 -7.25 3.99 11.92
C VAL A 190 -8.60 3.97 11.20
N GLY A 191 -9.63 4.46 11.90
CA GLY A 191 -11.02 4.37 11.44
C GLY A 191 -11.65 3.04 11.82
N THR A 192 -12.00 2.21 10.83
CA THR A 192 -12.58 0.89 11.10
C THR A 192 -11.48 -0.12 11.48
N SER A 193 -11.66 -0.82 12.60
CA SER A 193 -10.66 -1.81 13.04
C SER A 193 -10.53 -2.98 12.06
N PRO A 194 -9.34 -3.58 11.91
CA PRO A 194 -9.14 -4.75 11.03
C PRO A 194 -10.08 -5.92 11.34
N ASP A 195 -10.43 -6.14 12.62
CA ASP A 195 -11.40 -7.16 12.99
C ASP A 195 -12.83 -6.84 12.53
N SER A 196 -13.23 -5.56 12.59
CA SER A 196 -14.54 -5.13 12.08
C SER A 196 -14.61 -5.20 10.55
N ILE A 197 -13.53 -4.85 9.87
CA ILE A 197 -13.40 -5.03 8.41
C ILE A 197 -13.56 -6.51 8.07
N ASP A 198 -12.84 -7.39 8.75
CA ASP A 198 -12.91 -8.83 8.51
C ASP A 198 -14.32 -9.42 8.80
N ARG A 199 -15.01 -8.92 9.84
CA ARG A 199 -16.40 -9.32 10.11
C ARG A 199 -17.34 -8.94 8.99
N ALA A 200 -17.13 -7.80 8.34
CA ALA A 200 -17.92 -7.36 7.21
C ALA A 200 -17.63 -8.15 5.92
N GLU A 201 -16.36 -8.52 5.71
CA GLU A 201 -15.89 -9.18 4.48
C GLU A 201 -16.07 -10.70 4.50
N ASP A 202 -15.87 -11.37 5.65
CA ASP A 202 -16.04 -12.82 5.77
C ASP A 202 -17.52 -13.18 5.89
N ARG A 203 -18.06 -13.89 4.88
CA ARG A 203 -19.48 -14.26 4.81
C ARG A 203 -19.97 -15.00 6.03
N LYS A 204 -19.17 -15.89 6.62
CA LYS A 204 -19.56 -16.66 7.81
C LYS A 204 -19.66 -15.75 9.05
N ARG A 205 -18.65 -14.89 9.24
CA ARG A 205 -18.64 -13.92 10.36
C ARG A 205 -19.76 -12.89 10.20
N PHE A 206 -20.00 -12.41 8.99
CA PHE A 206 -21.10 -11.49 8.70
C PHE A 206 -22.45 -12.13 8.98
N ASN A 207 -22.72 -13.34 8.53
CA ASN A 207 -23.97 -14.06 8.79
C ASN A 207 -24.20 -14.26 10.30
N GLN A 208 -23.15 -14.56 11.08
CA GLN A 208 -23.23 -14.66 12.54
C GLN A 208 -23.59 -13.31 13.17
N LEU A 209 -23.03 -12.21 12.68
CA LEU A 209 -23.32 -10.85 13.13
C LEU A 209 -24.79 -10.50 12.87
N VAL A 210 -25.27 -10.71 11.64
CA VAL A 210 -26.66 -10.45 11.23
C VAL A 210 -27.64 -11.25 12.09
N ALA A 211 -27.37 -12.53 12.31
CA ALA A 211 -28.19 -13.39 13.17
C ALA A 211 -28.22 -12.89 14.63
N LYS A 212 -27.07 -12.48 15.18
CA LYS A 212 -26.95 -11.91 16.53
C LYS A 212 -27.78 -10.61 16.69
N LEU A 213 -27.78 -9.79 15.65
CA LEU A 213 -28.53 -8.53 15.59
C LEU A 213 -30.01 -8.74 15.24
N LYS A 214 -30.44 -9.98 14.98
CA LYS A 214 -31.81 -10.33 14.54
C LYS A 214 -32.26 -9.56 13.29
N LEU A 215 -31.32 -9.23 12.41
CA LEU A 215 -31.60 -8.61 11.14
C LEU A 215 -32.07 -9.65 10.11
N LYS A 216 -32.99 -9.24 9.21
CA LYS A 216 -33.50 -10.11 8.15
C LYS A 216 -32.50 -10.14 6.98
N GLN A 217 -32.21 -11.31 6.49
CA GLN A 217 -31.43 -11.54 5.25
C GLN A 217 -32.05 -12.71 4.47
N PRO A 218 -31.81 -12.84 3.16
CA PRO A 218 -32.19 -14.01 2.39
C PRO A 218 -31.55 -15.28 2.96
N PHE A 219 -32.24 -16.39 2.81
CA PHE A 219 -31.66 -17.70 3.16
C PHE A 219 -30.40 -17.94 2.33
N SER A 220 -29.30 -18.23 2.99
CA SER A 220 -28.01 -18.43 2.34
C SER A 220 -27.24 -19.60 2.95
N GLY A 221 -26.53 -20.34 2.11
CA GLY A 221 -25.58 -21.38 2.52
C GLY A 221 -24.17 -21.01 2.08
N THR A 222 -23.15 -21.53 2.79
CA THR A 222 -21.74 -21.34 2.45
C THR A 222 -21.11 -22.70 2.19
N ALA A 223 -20.57 -22.91 0.98
CA ALA A 223 -19.77 -24.09 0.65
C ALA A 223 -18.32 -23.65 0.38
N ARG A 224 -17.35 -24.39 0.92
CA ARG A 224 -15.90 -24.17 0.71
C ARG A 224 -15.24 -25.27 -0.08
N THR A 225 -15.87 -26.40 -0.18
CA THR A 225 -15.42 -27.60 -0.93
C THR A 225 -16.62 -28.23 -1.61
N TYR A 226 -16.39 -28.96 -2.72
CA TYR A 226 -17.35 -29.84 -3.34
C TYR A 226 -17.51 -31.11 -2.52
#